data_21c06a7a93e67fb17b73f41767869ae2
#
_entry.id   21c06a7a93e67fb17b73f41767869ae2
#
_cell.length_a   1.000
_cell.length_b   1.000
_cell.length_c   1.000
_cell.angle_alpha   90.00
_cell.angle_beta   90.00
_cell.angle_gamma   90.00
#
_symmetry.space_group_name_H-M   'P 1'
#
loop_
_entity.id
_entity.type
_entity.pdbx_description
1 polymer ?
#
loop_
_entity_poly.entity_id
_entity_poly.type
_entity_poly.pdbx_seq_one_letter_code
_entity_poly.pdbx_strand_id
1 'polypeptide(L)'
;MGDSTSIAAGADRAEDRRRDLRGAISAAAVDLVIERGLDAVTVDEIARAANVSRRTFFNYFPSKAAACIPDTPPAGRDAVREFLTDRSVSTMTALSRLMWHQVSNARRQSRAFDRFHDMWRREASVRTQVYEILACNEKELAALVARREGREPDSVEAATVAAASIAILRIAVERWRTDEPGSLLEYRIRESFDAIRGSVTDPTDVARGPAAPDGAVPG
;
A
#
# COMPACT_ATOMS: atom_id res chain seq x y z
N MET A 1 22.78 -12.97 32.14
CA MET A 1 22.07 -11.91 31.38
C MET A 1 22.63 -11.71 29.96
N GLY A 2 23.15 -12.74 29.29
CA GLY A 2 23.86 -12.64 28.00
C GLY A 2 23.14 -13.24 26.78
N ASP A 3 22.03 -13.96 26.93
CA ASP A 3 21.46 -14.79 25.85
C ASP A 3 20.38 -14.10 25.01
N SER A 4 19.64 -13.17 25.57
CA SER A 4 18.53 -12.50 24.86
C SER A 4 19.00 -11.55 23.75
N THR A 5 20.14 -10.90 23.89
CA THR A 5 20.69 -9.95 22.91
C THR A 5 21.25 -10.66 21.67
N SER A 6 21.81 -11.87 21.85
CA SER A 6 22.35 -12.68 20.74
C SER A 6 21.24 -13.27 19.88
N ILE A 7 20.12 -13.70 20.49
CA ILE A 7 18.96 -14.24 19.78
C ILE A 7 18.27 -13.14 18.95
N ALA A 8 18.09 -11.94 19.50
CA ALA A 8 17.52 -10.81 18.80
C ALA A 8 18.37 -10.37 17.59
N ALA A 9 19.69 -10.29 17.75
CA ALA A 9 20.61 -9.95 16.66
C ALA A 9 20.67 -11.04 15.56
N GLY A 10 20.42 -12.29 15.90
CA GLY A 10 20.30 -13.39 14.94
C GLY A 10 19.01 -13.34 14.13
N ALA A 11 17.89 -12.99 14.78
CA ALA A 11 16.59 -12.82 14.14
C ALA A 11 16.59 -11.63 13.17
N ASP A 12 17.16 -10.48 13.58
CA ASP A 12 17.27 -9.29 12.72
C ASP A 12 18.10 -9.58 11.45
N ARG A 13 19.24 -10.28 11.58
CA ARG A 13 20.05 -10.67 10.41
C ARG A 13 19.37 -11.69 9.50
N ALA A 14 18.51 -12.54 10.02
CA ALA A 14 17.74 -13.49 9.22
C ALA A 14 16.65 -12.77 8.43
N GLU A 15 15.97 -11.80 9.05
CA GLU A 15 14.96 -10.97 8.43
C GLU A 15 15.56 -10.08 7.34
N ASP A 16 16.72 -9.46 7.58
CA ASP A 16 17.44 -8.67 6.59
C ASP A 16 17.84 -9.52 5.37
N ARG A 17 18.42 -10.70 5.58
CA ARG A 17 18.74 -11.63 4.48
C ARG A 17 17.50 -12.07 3.71
N ARG A 18 16.39 -12.29 4.39
CA ARG A 18 15.13 -12.65 3.74
C ARG A 18 14.62 -11.50 2.86
N ARG A 19 14.72 -10.27 3.36
CA ARG A 19 14.34 -9.06 2.61
C ARG A 19 15.24 -8.85 1.40
N ASP A 20 16.55 -8.99 1.55
CA ASP A 20 17.52 -8.85 0.46
C ASP A 20 17.26 -9.87 -0.66
N LEU A 21 17.01 -11.14 -0.29
CA LEU A 21 16.73 -12.17 -1.27
C LEU A 21 15.38 -11.95 -1.98
N ARG A 22 14.37 -11.51 -1.24
CA ARG A 22 13.07 -11.12 -1.81
C ARG A 22 13.25 -9.97 -2.81
N GLY A 23 14.03 -8.95 -2.44
CA GLY A 23 14.38 -7.82 -3.31
C GLY A 23 15.12 -8.25 -4.58
N ALA A 24 16.06 -9.17 -4.47
CA ALA A 24 16.80 -9.70 -5.62
C ALA A 24 15.90 -10.46 -6.60
N ILE A 25 14.98 -11.29 -6.10
CA ILE A 25 13.99 -12.01 -6.92
C ILE A 25 13.06 -11.01 -7.63
N SER A 26 12.56 -10.00 -6.89
CA SER A 26 11.70 -8.96 -7.47
C SER A 26 12.42 -8.15 -8.55
N ALA A 27 13.65 -7.73 -8.32
CA ALA A 27 14.44 -7.00 -9.32
C ALA A 27 14.64 -7.82 -10.61
N ALA A 28 14.99 -9.10 -10.48
CA ALA A 28 15.14 -9.99 -11.62
C ALA A 28 13.83 -10.18 -12.40
N ALA A 29 12.70 -10.30 -11.69
CA ALA A 29 11.38 -10.40 -12.32
C ALA A 29 11.03 -9.14 -13.10
N VAL A 30 11.20 -7.96 -12.49
CA VAL A 30 10.91 -6.67 -13.11
C VAL A 30 11.78 -6.47 -14.36
N ASP A 31 13.08 -6.77 -14.29
CA ASP A 31 14.01 -6.62 -15.40
C ASP A 31 13.61 -7.46 -16.60
N LEU A 32 13.34 -8.74 -16.38
CA LEU A 32 12.93 -9.66 -17.45
C LEU A 32 11.57 -9.30 -18.05
N VAL A 33 10.62 -8.90 -17.21
CA VAL A 33 9.27 -8.54 -17.69
C VAL A 33 9.26 -7.21 -18.47
N ILE A 34 10.05 -6.22 -18.06
CA ILE A 34 10.19 -4.98 -18.84
C ILE A 34 10.78 -5.27 -20.22
N GLU A 35 11.75 -6.18 -20.30
CA GLU A 35 12.43 -6.52 -21.55
C GLU A 35 11.53 -7.31 -22.50
N ARG A 36 10.77 -8.30 -22.00
CA ARG A 36 10.12 -9.33 -22.83
C ARG A 36 8.60 -9.44 -22.66
N GLY A 37 8.00 -8.73 -21.69
CA GLY A 37 6.61 -8.89 -21.29
C GLY A 37 6.39 -10.06 -20.33
N LEU A 38 5.33 -9.98 -19.51
CA LEU A 38 5.06 -10.96 -18.46
C LEU A 38 4.82 -12.37 -19.04
N ASP A 39 4.11 -12.49 -20.16
CA ASP A 39 3.74 -13.79 -20.73
C ASP A 39 4.94 -14.57 -21.26
N ALA A 40 5.96 -13.86 -21.79
CA ALA A 40 7.16 -14.46 -22.33
C ALA A 40 8.19 -14.87 -21.26
N VAL A 41 8.00 -14.48 -20.00
CA VAL A 41 8.94 -14.78 -18.90
C VAL A 41 8.43 -15.95 -18.06
N THR A 42 9.32 -16.90 -17.75
CA THR A 42 9.03 -18.04 -16.89
C THR A 42 9.59 -17.87 -15.49
N VAL A 43 8.99 -18.57 -14.50
CA VAL A 43 9.53 -18.60 -13.13
C VAL A 43 10.95 -19.13 -13.08
N ASP A 44 11.28 -20.11 -13.94
CA ASP A 44 12.63 -20.70 -13.97
C ASP A 44 13.69 -19.71 -14.46
N GLU A 45 13.35 -18.81 -15.37
CA GLU A 45 14.23 -17.73 -15.82
C GLU A 45 14.46 -16.70 -14.72
N ILE A 46 13.36 -16.29 -14.02
CA ILE A 46 13.47 -15.38 -12.88
C ILE A 46 14.35 -15.99 -11.78
N ALA A 47 14.08 -17.25 -11.41
CA ALA A 47 14.85 -17.95 -10.38
C ALA A 47 16.32 -18.04 -10.74
N ARG A 48 16.64 -18.36 -12.01
CA ARG A 48 18.03 -18.41 -12.52
C ARG A 48 18.69 -17.03 -12.47
N ALA A 49 17.98 -15.99 -12.90
CA ALA A 49 18.52 -14.62 -12.87
C ALA A 49 18.77 -14.12 -11.44
N ALA A 50 17.95 -14.52 -10.47
CA ALA A 50 18.11 -14.22 -9.05
C ALA A 50 19.06 -15.20 -8.32
N ASN A 51 19.64 -16.17 -9.01
CA ASN A 51 20.48 -17.23 -8.45
C ASN A 51 19.80 -18.01 -7.31
N VAL A 52 18.53 -18.38 -7.50
CA VAL A 52 17.75 -19.18 -6.55
C VAL A 52 17.11 -20.39 -7.23
N SER A 53 16.66 -21.36 -6.44
CA SER A 53 15.87 -22.47 -6.97
C SER A 53 14.41 -22.03 -7.24
N ARG A 54 13.72 -22.75 -8.16
CA ARG A 54 12.27 -22.59 -8.37
C ARG A 54 11.48 -22.75 -7.06
N ARG A 55 11.85 -23.70 -6.19
CA ARG A 55 11.26 -23.88 -4.86
C ARG A 55 11.48 -22.63 -3.99
N THR A 56 12.67 -22.07 -4.02
CA THR A 56 12.97 -20.84 -3.29
C THR A 56 12.11 -19.69 -3.80
N PHE A 57 11.95 -19.53 -5.12
CA PHE A 57 11.05 -18.52 -5.68
C PHE A 57 9.64 -18.63 -5.09
N PHE A 58 9.02 -19.81 -5.09
CA PHE A 58 7.67 -20.02 -4.58
C PHE A 58 7.54 -19.87 -3.06
N ASN A 59 8.63 -19.95 -2.31
CA ASN A 59 8.63 -19.60 -0.88
C ASN A 59 8.49 -18.09 -0.64
N TYR A 60 8.77 -17.26 -1.63
CA TYR A 60 8.71 -15.79 -1.54
C TYR A 60 7.53 -15.17 -2.30
N PHE A 61 7.17 -15.76 -3.43
CA PHE A 61 6.14 -15.20 -4.31
C PHE A 61 5.21 -16.29 -4.85
N PRO A 62 3.88 -16.09 -4.80
CA PRO A 62 2.91 -17.07 -5.31
C PRO A 62 2.90 -17.11 -6.84
N SER A 63 3.34 -16.06 -7.53
CA SER A 63 3.32 -15.96 -8.99
C SER A 63 4.41 -15.03 -9.51
N LYS A 64 4.70 -15.10 -10.81
CA LYS A 64 5.60 -14.16 -11.47
C LYS A 64 5.07 -12.72 -11.46
N ALA A 65 3.76 -12.52 -11.55
CA ALA A 65 3.14 -11.20 -11.43
C ALA A 65 3.33 -10.61 -10.03
N ALA A 66 3.17 -11.42 -8.98
CA ALA A 66 3.44 -10.99 -7.60
C ALA A 66 4.92 -10.62 -7.39
N ALA A 67 5.85 -11.31 -8.01
CA ALA A 67 7.28 -10.99 -7.92
C ALA A 67 7.64 -9.66 -8.60
N CYS A 68 6.83 -9.21 -9.56
CA CYS A 68 7.02 -7.93 -10.24
C CYS A 68 6.63 -6.72 -9.38
N ILE A 69 5.93 -6.92 -8.27
CA ILE A 69 5.50 -5.81 -7.40
C ILE A 69 6.63 -5.51 -6.41
N PRO A 70 7.15 -4.27 -6.40
CA PRO A 70 8.16 -3.88 -5.43
C PRO A 70 7.66 -4.14 -4.01
N ASP A 71 8.54 -4.67 -3.18
CA ASP A 71 8.22 -4.87 -1.78
C ASP A 71 7.90 -3.52 -1.14
N THR A 72 6.72 -3.42 -0.57
CA THR A 72 6.30 -2.23 0.17
C THR A 72 6.35 -2.60 1.65
N PRO A 73 7.49 -2.35 2.32
CA PRO A 73 7.63 -2.70 3.72
C PRO A 73 6.52 -2.02 4.52
N PRO A 74 6.09 -2.60 5.63
CA PRO A 74 5.17 -1.95 6.55
C PRO A 74 5.65 -0.52 6.84
N ALA A 75 4.73 0.39 7.05
CA ALA A 75 5.09 1.74 7.46
C ALA A 75 6.03 1.66 8.67
N GLY A 76 7.17 2.37 8.60
CA GLY A 76 8.18 2.34 9.65
C GLY A 76 7.58 2.63 11.02
N ARG A 77 8.17 2.07 12.08
CA ARG A 77 7.68 2.24 13.47
C ARG A 77 7.42 3.70 13.83
N ASP A 78 8.22 4.62 13.35
CA ASP A 78 8.07 6.05 13.61
C ASP A 78 6.85 6.63 12.91
N ALA A 79 6.59 6.28 11.65
CA ALA A 79 5.40 6.72 10.92
C ALA A 79 4.11 6.16 11.54
N VAL A 80 4.13 4.90 11.99
CA VAL A 80 2.99 4.30 12.70
C VAL A 80 2.78 5.00 14.06
N ARG A 81 3.85 5.28 14.79
CA ARG A 81 3.77 6.01 16.07
C ARG A 81 3.19 7.41 15.85
N GLU A 82 3.70 8.17 14.87
CA GLU A 82 3.17 9.49 14.50
C GLU A 82 1.68 9.39 14.15
N PHE A 83 1.30 8.44 13.29
CA PHE A 83 -0.11 8.19 12.97
C PHE A 83 -0.96 7.97 14.21
N LEU A 84 -0.49 7.19 15.19
CA LEU A 84 -1.25 6.86 16.39
C LEU A 84 -1.30 8.00 17.42
N THR A 85 -0.33 8.91 17.45
CA THR A 85 -0.16 9.89 18.53
C THR A 85 -0.43 11.35 18.12
N ASP A 86 -0.18 11.73 16.86
CA ASP A 86 -0.45 13.10 16.41
C ASP A 86 -1.94 13.34 16.22
N ARG A 87 -2.54 14.01 17.20
CA ARG A 87 -3.97 14.40 17.21
C ARG A 87 -4.22 15.79 16.63
N SER A 88 -3.18 16.50 16.20
CA SER A 88 -3.31 17.85 15.63
C SER A 88 -3.93 17.86 14.24
N VAL A 89 -4.00 16.70 13.58
CA VAL A 89 -4.58 16.54 12.23
C VAL A 89 -5.68 15.48 12.21
N SER A 90 -6.58 15.59 11.23
CA SER A 90 -7.63 14.59 11.01
C SER A 90 -7.04 13.21 10.67
N THR A 91 -7.82 12.15 10.91
CA THR A 91 -7.43 10.77 10.58
C THR A 91 -7.11 10.61 9.10
N MET A 92 -7.87 11.24 8.19
CA MET A 92 -7.59 11.20 6.75
C MET A 92 -6.26 11.87 6.40
N THR A 93 -5.92 13.00 7.04
CA THR A 93 -4.61 13.64 6.85
C THR A 93 -3.47 12.76 7.39
N ALA A 94 -3.66 12.15 8.55
CA ALA A 94 -2.68 11.25 9.13
C ALA A 94 -2.48 10.00 8.26
N LEU A 95 -3.55 9.44 7.66
CA LEU A 95 -3.49 8.33 6.70
C LEU A 95 -2.74 8.71 5.42
N SER A 96 -3.01 9.89 4.87
CA SER A 96 -2.26 10.40 3.71
C SER A 96 -0.75 10.47 3.99
N ARG A 97 -0.35 10.96 5.18
CA ARG A 97 1.05 11.00 5.61
C ARG A 97 1.64 9.59 5.78
N LEU A 98 0.91 8.68 6.42
CA LEU A 98 1.34 7.30 6.63
C LEU A 98 1.61 6.60 5.30
N MET A 99 0.70 6.69 4.34
CA MET A 99 0.83 6.09 3.02
C MET A 99 1.95 6.75 2.21
N TRP A 100 2.10 8.08 2.30
CA TRP A 100 3.22 8.79 1.70
C TRP A 100 4.57 8.28 2.22
N HIS A 101 4.72 8.15 3.54
CA HIS A 101 5.92 7.61 4.16
C HIS A 101 6.21 6.17 3.74
N GLN A 102 5.19 5.32 3.66
CA GLN A 102 5.32 3.94 3.26
C GLN A 102 5.84 3.82 1.82
N VAL A 103 5.24 4.53 0.88
CA VAL A 103 5.65 4.52 -0.54
C VAL A 103 7.04 5.13 -0.71
N SER A 104 7.30 6.28 -0.06
CA SER A 104 8.62 6.92 -0.12
C SER A 104 9.73 6.02 0.45
N ASN A 105 9.42 5.25 1.49
CA ASN A 105 10.36 4.29 2.07
C ASN A 105 10.61 3.10 1.11
N ALA A 106 9.56 2.54 0.52
CA ALA A 106 9.66 1.47 -0.47
C ALA A 106 10.52 1.89 -1.66
N ARG A 107 10.32 3.10 -2.18
CA ARG A 107 11.09 3.66 -3.30
C ARG A 107 12.58 3.84 -2.96
N ARG A 108 12.90 4.31 -1.74
CA ARG A 108 14.31 4.44 -1.30
C ARG A 108 15.01 3.08 -1.16
N GLN A 109 14.27 2.03 -0.85
CA GLN A 109 14.84 0.69 -0.61
C GLN A 109 14.92 -0.17 -1.86
N SER A 110 14.19 0.15 -2.92
CA SER A 110 14.11 -0.68 -4.12
C SER A 110 14.34 0.13 -5.39
N ARG A 111 15.42 -0.19 -6.12
CA ARG A 111 15.64 0.32 -7.48
C ARG A 111 14.57 -0.17 -8.47
N ALA A 112 13.91 -1.28 -8.17
CA ALA A 112 12.82 -1.80 -8.98
C ALA A 112 11.57 -0.90 -8.92
N PHE A 113 11.42 -0.07 -7.90
CA PHE A 113 10.26 0.80 -7.74
C PHE A 113 10.15 1.84 -8.87
N ASP A 114 11.25 2.46 -9.27
CA ASP A 114 11.25 3.45 -10.38
C ASP A 114 10.89 2.79 -11.73
N ARG A 115 11.27 1.52 -11.91
CA ARG A 115 10.97 0.74 -13.12
C ARG A 115 9.58 0.10 -13.09
N PHE A 116 8.99 -0.02 -11.92
CA PHE A 116 7.65 -0.57 -11.72
C PHE A 116 6.58 0.24 -12.45
N HIS A 117 6.74 1.57 -12.54
CA HIS A 117 5.79 2.43 -13.23
C HIS A 117 5.60 2.02 -14.70
N ASP A 118 6.68 1.77 -15.45
CA ASP A 118 6.60 1.36 -16.86
C ASP A 118 5.92 0.01 -17.03
N MET A 119 6.25 -0.94 -16.17
CA MET A 119 5.62 -2.26 -16.16
C MET A 119 4.14 -2.17 -15.75
N TRP A 120 3.81 -1.39 -14.73
CA TRP A 120 2.45 -1.13 -14.28
C TRP A 120 1.55 -0.60 -15.41
N ARG A 121 2.09 0.25 -16.28
CA ARG A 121 1.35 0.77 -17.44
C ARG A 121 1.00 -0.32 -18.46
N ARG A 122 1.84 -1.32 -18.64
CA ARG A 122 1.75 -2.31 -19.71
C ARG A 122 1.05 -3.60 -19.28
N GLU A 123 1.27 -4.06 -18.07
CA GLU A 123 0.93 -5.41 -17.63
C GLU A 123 -0.37 -5.47 -16.81
N ALA A 124 -1.47 -5.93 -17.43
CA ALA A 124 -2.77 -6.03 -16.76
C ALA A 124 -2.76 -6.98 -15.55
N SER A 125 -2.05 -8.09 -15.65
CA SER A 125 -1.95 -9.09 -14.56
C SER A 125 -1.25 -8.52 -13.33
N VAL A 126 -0.26 -7.62 -13.52
CA VAL A 126 0.41 -6.92 -12.42
C VAL A 126 -0.57 -5.95 -11.75
N ARG A 127 -1.41 -5.26 -12.53
CA ARG A 127 -2.45 -4.36 -11.97
C ARG A 127 -3.43 -5.11 -11.09
N THR A 128 -3.94 -6.25 -11.54
CA THR A 128 -4.84 -7.10 -10.75
C THR A 128 -4.19 -7.47 -9.42
N GLN A 129 -2.94 -7.93 -9.45
CA GLN A 129 -2.22 -8.33 -8.25
C GLN A 129 -2.00 -7.18 -7.26
N VAL A 130 -1.74 -5.95 -7.75
CA VAL A 130 -1.65 -4.78 -6.86
C VAL A 130 -2.98 -4.50 -6.17
N TYR A 131 -4.10 -4.58 -6.89
CA TYR A 131 -5.41 -4.38 -6.26
C TYR A 131 -5.73 -5.44 -5.21
N GLU A 132 -5.33 -6.69 -5.42
CA GLU A 132 -5.46 -7.74 -4.41
C GLU A 132 -4.63 -7.42 -3.16
N ILE A 133 -3.39 -6.94 -3.31
CA ILE A 133 -2.56 -6.51 -2.19
C ILE A 133 -3.20 -5.35 -1.44
N LEU A 134 -3.71 -4.35 -2.14
CA LEU A 134 -4.39 -3.21 -1.51
C LEU A 134 -5.60 -3.67 -0.69
N ALA A 135 -6.42 -4.60 -1.23
CA ALA A 135 -7.56 -5.15 -0.53
C ALA A 135 -7.16 -5.98 0.72
N CYS A 136 -6.06 -6.73 0.65
CA CYS A 136 -5.55 -7.49 1.81
C CYS A 136 -5.11 -6.57 2.96
N ASN A 137 -4.57 -5.39 2.65
CA ASN A 137 -4.09 -4.43 3.65
C ASN A 137 -5.21 -3.68 4.39
N GLU A 138 -6.47 -3.80 3.93
CA GLU A 138 -7.61 -3.06 4.49
C GLU A 138 -7.85 -3.39 5.98
N LYS A 139 -7.76 -4.68 6.35
CA LYS A 139 -7.96 -5.11 7.74
C LYS A 139 -6.90 -4.58 8.70
N GLU A 140 -5.65 -4.59 8.28
CA GLU A 140 -4.55 -4.03 9.08
C GLU A 140 -4.71 -2.52 9.26
N LEU A 141 -5.12 -1.84 8.19
CA LEU A 141 -5.39 -0.42 8.22
C LEU A 141 -6.58 -0.08 9.13
N ALA A 142 -7.67 -0.87 9.09
CA ALA A 142 -8.82 -0.70 9.97
C ALA A 142 -8.42 -0.82 11.44
N ALA A 143 -7.59 -1.80 11.79
CA ALA A 143 -7.08 -1.95 13.15
C ALA A 143 -6.23 -0.74 13.60
N LEU A 144 -5.42 -0.16 12.71
CA LEU A 144 -4.66 1.06 13.01
C LEU A 144 -5.58 2.27 13.20
N VAL A 145 -6.61 2.41 12.36
CA VAL A 145 -7.61 3.48 12.46
C VAL A 145 -8.38 3.35 13.77
N ALA A 146 -8.87 2.16 14.11
CA ALA A 146 -9.57 1.90 15.37
C ALA A 146 -8.72 2.30 16.58
N ARG A 147 -7.45 1.90 16.62
CA ARG A 147 -6.51 2.30 17.69
C ARG A 147 -6.31 3.81 17.76
N ARG A 148 -6.19 4.47 16.61
CA ARG A 148 -6.08 5.93 16.56
C ARG A 148 -7.35 6.59 17.11
N GLU A 149 -8.54 6.13 16.72
CA GLU A 149 -9.81 6.74 17.09
C GLU A 149 -10.31 6.31 18.50
N GLY A 150 -9.61 5.37 19.15
CA GLY A 150 -10.04 4.80 20.43
C GLY A 150 -11.34 3.98 20.31
N ARG A 151 -11.49 3.28 19.18
CA ARG A 151 -12.64 2.44 18.85
C ARG A 151 -12.30 0.95 18.96
N GLU A 152 -13.32 0.11 18.96
CA GLU A 152 -13.13 -1.34 18.85
C GLU A 152 -12.53 -1.71 17.48
N PRO A 153 -11.68 -2.76 17.40
CA PRO A 153 -10.99 -3.15 16.17
C PRO A 153 -11.90 -3.47 14.98
N ASP A 154 -13.11 -3.91 15.25
CA ASP A 154 -14.14 -4.30 14.27
C ASP A 154 -15.23 -3.24 14.07
N SER A 155 -15.00 -2.01 14.56
CA SER A 155 -15.98 -0.92 14.40
C SER A 155 -16.22 -0.59 12.93
N VAL A 156 -17.49 -0.34 12.59
CA VAL A 156 -17.92 0.02 11.23
C VAL A 156 -17.21 1.28 10.75
N GLU A 157 -17.02 2.25 11.64
CA GLU A 157 -16.36 3.51 11.33
C GLU A 157 -14.89 3.31 10.94
N ALA A 158 -14.13 2.50 11.69
CA ALA A 158 -12.75 2.20 11.38
C ALA A 158 -12.62 1.43 10.05
N ALA A 159 -13.48 0.45 9.84
CA ALA A 159 -13.55 -0.30 8.59
C ALA A 159 -13.90 0.60 7.40
N THR A 160 -14.89 1.51 7.56
CA THR A 160 -15.29 2.45 6.51
C THR A 160 -14.15 3.42 6.15
N VAL A 161 -13.46 3.97 7.14
CA VAL A 161 -12.32 4.87 6.91
C VAL A 161 -11.17 4.14 6.22
N ALA A 162 -10.88 2.90 6.62
CA ALA A 162 -9.86 2.07 5.97
C ALA A 162 -10.21 1.78 4.51
N ALA A 163 -11.44 1.29 4.25
CA ALA A 163 -11.93 1.00 2.90
C ALA A 163 -11.90 2.24 1.99
N ALA A 164 -12.37 3.39 2.48
CA ALA A 164 -12.29 4.65 1.75
C ALA A 164 -10.86 5.04 1.44
N SER A 165 -9.92 4.86 2.38
CA SER A 165 -8.51 5.17 2.20
C SER A 165 -7.84 4.28 1.16
N ILE A 166 -8.18 2.99 1.13
CA ILE A 166 -7.72 2.05 0.09
C ILE A 166 -8.30 2.44 -1.28
N ALA A 167 -9.57 2.84 -1.35
CA ALA A 167 -10.17 3.33 -2.60
C ALA A 167 -9.47 4.59 -3.12
N ILE A 168 -9.14 5.54 -2.23
CA ILE A 168 -8.38 6.74 -2.56
C ILE A 168 -6.98 6.37 -3.07
N LEU A 169 -6.28 5.46 -2.38
CA LEU A 169 -4.96 4.98 -2.80
C LEU A 169 -5.02 4.32 -4.18
N ARG A 170 -6.06 3.52 -4.47
CA ARG A 170 -6.26 2.92 -5.78
C ARG A 170 -6.41 3.99 -6.88
N ILE A 171 -7.14 5.07 -6.63
CA ILE A 171 -7.25 6.19 -7.56
C ILE A 171 -5.89 6.87 -7.76
N ALA A 172 -5.13 7.09 -6.69
CA ALA A 172 -3.78 7.66 -6.76
C ALA A 172 -2.86 6.82 -7.65
N VAL A 173 -2.87 5.49 -7.47
CA VAL A 173 -2.07 4.55 -8.26
C VAL A 173 -2.52 4.54 -9.73
N GLU A 174 -3.83 4.55 -10.01
CA GLU A 174 -4.33 4.63 -11.39
C GLU A 174 -3.99 5.94 -12.09
N ARG A 175 -4.07 7.07 -11.40
CA ARG A 175 -3.66 8.36 -11.96
C ARG A 175 -2.16 8.38 -12.23
N TRP A 176 -1.36 7.88 -11.29
CA TRP A 176 0.08 7.74 -11.45
C TRP A 176 0.46 6.88 -12.67
N ARG A 177 -0.34 5.84 -12.99
CA ARG A 177 -0.13 5.00 -14.17
C ARG A 177 -0.10 5.78 -15.48
N THR A 178 -0.86 6.89 -15.58
CA THR A 178 -0.96 7.72 -16.79
C THR A 178 0.00 8.90 -16.79
N ASP A 179 0.76 9.09 -15.73
CA ASP A 179 1.74 10.18 -15.63
C ASP A 179 2.98 9.93 -16.50
N GLU A 180 3.74 10.98 -16.72
CA GLU A 180 5.03 10.90 -17.38
C GLU A 180 6.02 10.05 -16.57
N PRO A 181 6.98 9.37 -17.24
CA PRO A 181 8.05 8.65 -16.55
C PRO A 181 8.80 9.56 -15.56
N GLY A 182 9.06 9.04 -14.36
CA GLY A 182 9.72 9.79 -13.29
C GLY A 182 8.77 10.54 -12.34
N SER A 183 7.47 10.57 -12.63
CA SER A 183 6.48 11.12 -11.71
C SER A 183 6.45 10.34 -10.41
N LEU A 184 6.16 11.03 -9.31
CA LEU A 184 6.17 10.44 -7.96
C LEU A 184 4.75 10.06 -7.53
N LEU A 185 4.55 8.79 -7.18
CA LEU A 185 3.28 8.30 -6.63
C LEU A 185 2.87 9.05 -5.37
N GLU A 186 3.83 9.50 -4.58
CA GLU A 186 3.61 10.26 -3.35
C GLU A 186 2.80 11.56 -3.60
N TYR A 187 3.00 12.22 -4.73
CA TYR A 187 2.19 13.39 -5.10
C TYR A 187 0.74 13.01 -5.39
N ARG A 188 0.52 11.90 -6.09
CA ARG A 188 -0.83 11.41 -6.39
C ARG A 188 -1.57 10.94 -5.14
N ILE A 189 -0.87 10.35 -4.18
CA ILE A 189 -1.46 10.00 -2.88
C ILE A 189 -1.98 11.27 -2.21
N ARG A 190 -1.14 12.29 -2.04
CA ARG A 190 -1.54 13.54 -1.38
C ARG A 190 -2.70 14.21 -2.12
N GLU A 191 -2.59 14.39 -3.43
CA GLU A 191 -3.63 14.99 -4.28
C GLU A 191 -4.98 14.28 -4.10
N SER A 192 -4.99 12.95 -4.12
CA SER A 192 -6.22 12.17 -4.01
C SER A 192 -6.88 12.29 -2.62
N PHE A 193 -6.08 12.33 -1.55
CA PHE A 193 -6.58 12.59 -0.20
C PHE A 193 -7.06 14.03 -0.01
N ASP A 194 -6.40 15.01 -0.64
CA ASP A 194 -6.81 16.42 -0.59
C ASP A 194 -8.13 16.66 -1.33
N ALA A 195 -8.37 15.97 -2.44
CA ALA A 195 -9.62 16.04 -3.18
C ALA A 195 -10.84 15.63 -2.33
N ILE A 196 -10.73 14.57 -1.53
CA ILE A 196 -11.80 14.16 -0.61
C ILE A 196 -12.06 15.23 0.45
N ARG A 197 -11.01 15.83 1.03
CA ARG A 197 -11.17 16.88 2.03
C ARG A 197 -11.90 18.10 1.50
N GLY A 198 -11.58 18.51 0.27
CA GLY A 198 -12.26 19.62 -0.41
C GLY A 198 -13.73 19.34 -0.71
N SER A 199 -14.09 18.08 -0.95
CA SER A 199 -15.45 17.68 -1.31
C SER A 199 -16.39 17.49 -0.10
N VAL A 200 -15.81 17.17 1.08
CA VAL A 200 -16.60 16.87 2.30
C VAL A 200 -16.76 18.10 3.19
N THR A 201 -16.04 19.18 2.94
CA THR A 201 -16.08 20.43 3.73
C THR A 201 -17.01 21.49 3.11
N ASP A 202 -18.10 21.12 2.44
CA ASP A 202 -19.12 22.11 2.06
C ASP A 202 -19.97 22.45 3.29
N PRO A 203 -19.84 23.67 3.88
CA PRO A 203 -20.57 24.04 5.09
C PRO A 203 -22.08 24.17 4.89
N THR A 204 -22.55 24.11 3.64
CA THR A 204 -23.98 24.27 3.31
C THR A 204 -24.80 23.00 3.52
N ASP A 205 -24.17 21.82 3.62
CA ASP A 205 -24.87 20.53 3.78
C ASP A 205 -25.18 20.20 5.26
N VAL A 206 -24.48 20.81 6.20
CA VAL A 206 -24.70 20.59 7.65
C VAL A 206 -25.97 21.36 8.14
N ALA A 207 -26.42 22.34 7.38
CA ALA A 207 -27.60 23.17 7.75
C ALA A 207 -28.96 22.58 7.30
N ARG A 208 -28.95 21.53 6.44
CA ARG A 208 -30.17 20.79 6.07
C ARG A 208 -30.20 19.48 6.85
N GLY A 209 -30.71 19.55 8.08
CA GLY A 209 -31.19 18.36 8.78
C GLY A 209 -32.23 17.63 7.91
N PRO A 210 -32.42 16.31 8.10
CA PRO A 210 -33.41 15.56 7.32
C PRO A 210 -34.77 16.26 7.44
N ALA A 211 -35.35 16.59 6.29
CA ALA A 211 -36.68 17.15 6.21
C ALA A 211 -37.62 16.19 6.95
N ALA A 212 -38.34 16.71 7.93
CA ALA A 212 -39.39 15.96 8.60
C ALA A 212 -40.39 15.46 7.54
N PRO A 213 -40.89 14.22 7.62
CA PRO A 213 -41.91 13.75 6.71
C PRO A 213 -43.18 14.56 6.90
N ASP A 214 -43.52 15.37 5.89
CA ASP A 214 -44.84 16.00 5.76
C ASP A 214 -45.88 14.91 5.60
N GLY A 215 -46.90 14.94 6.39
CA GLY A 215 -48.11 14.17 6.11
C GLY A 215 -48.78 13.52 7.29
N ALA A 216 -49.28 14.33 8.23
CA ALA A 216 -50.49 13.95 8.97
C ALA A 216 -51.68 14.62 8.28
N VAL A 217 -52.41 13.87 7.47
CA VAL A 217 -53.73 14.26 6.98
C VAL A 217 -54.75 14.02 8.14
N PRO A 218 -55.50 15.02 8.58
CA PRO A 218 -56.63 14.78 9.47
C PRO A 218 -57.84 14.37 8.64
N GLY A 219 -58.44 13.24 8.96
CA GLY A 219 -59.72 12.77 8.49
C GLY A 219 -60.60 12.43 9.65
#